data_f8ecb61567bf3d083c9388fafbf1a553
#
_entry.id   f8ecb61567bf3d083c9388fafbf1a553
#
_cell.length_a   1.000
_cell.length_b   1.000
_cell.length_c   1.000
_cell.angle_alpha   90.00
_cell.angle_beta   90.00
_cell.angle_gamma   90.00
#
_symmetry.space_group_name_H-M   'P 1'
#
loop_
_entity.id
_entity.type
_entity.pdbx_description
1 polymer ?
#
loop_
_entity_poly.entity_id
_entity_poly.type
_entity_poly.pdbx_seq_one_letter_code
_entity_poly.pdbx_strand_id
1 'polypeptide(L)'
;MSTATITTDMNIGPFKIPSNGQNMIMNNYAERNNLLVDVVIPEPMMSNELATTQWVHSDKKLTKAILCSIHQLPTKKAGIDKLLNNMEGVEFHFALEGICGKGKNFFYLSVLKKQRCL
;
A
#
# COMPACT_ATOMS: atom_id res chain seq x y z
N MET A 1 -5.30 -3.58 -16.80
CA MET A 1 -4.37 -2.75 -16.01
C MET A 1 -5.16 -1.97 -14.99
N SER A 2 -4.90 -2.22 -13.72
CA SER A 2 -5.77 -1.71 -12.66
C SER A 2 -4.98 -0.96 -11.60
N THR A 3 -5.58 0.11 -11.08
CA THR A 3 -5.07 0.87 -9.95
C THR A 3 -5.97 0.61 -8.74
N ALA A 4 -5.37 0.14 -7.65
CA ALA A 4 -6.09 -0.22 -6.44
C ALA A 4 -5.79 0.75 -5.31
N THR A 5 -6.80 1.01 -4.46
CA THR A 5 -6.59 1.61 -3.15
C THR A 5 -6.72 0.51 -2.09
N ILE A 6 -5.90 0.59 -1.06
CA ILE A 6 -5.82 -0.46 -0.04
C ILE A 6 -6.05 0.16 1.34
N THR A 7 -7.15 -0.23 1.98
CA THR A 7 -7.45 0.17 3.36
C THR A 7 -7.02 -0.92 4.33
N THR A 8 -6.87 -0.56 5.60
CA THR A 8 -6.56 -1.52 6.67
C THR A 8 -7.42 -1.27 7.89
N ASP A 9 -7.72 -2.32 8.63
CA ASP A 9 -8.39 -2.23 9.92
C ASP A 9 -7.40 -2.04 11.07
N MET A 10 -6.10 -2.17 10.78
CA MET A 10 -5.05 -1.98 11.78
C MET A 10 -4.70 -0.50 11.94
N ASN A 11 -4.07 -0.18 13.06
CA ASN A 11 -3.51 1.16 13.23
C ASN A 11 -2.44 1.42 12.20
N ILE A 12 -2.42 2.64 11.66
CA ILE A 12 -1.40 3.07 10.70
C ILE A 12 -0.31 3.77 11.50
N GLY A 13 0.70 2.99 11.93
CA GLY A 13 1.74 3.49 12.80
C GLY A 13 1.14 4.02 14.12
N PRO A 14 1.43 5.27 14.50
CA PRO A 14 0.85 5.87 15.70
C PRO A 14 -0.59 6.36 15.49
N PHE A 15 -1.15 6.23 14.28
CA PHE A 15 -2.46 6.78 13.95
C PHE A 15 -3.52 5.70 13.87
N LYS A 16 -4.73 6.06 14.29
CA LYS A 16 -5.90 5.23 14.09
C LYS A 16 -6.84 5.97 13.16
N ILE A 17 -6.81 5.58 11.88
CA ILE A 17 -7.60 6.23 10.84
C ILE A 17 -8.69 5.26 10.39
N PRO A 18 -9.98 5.61 10.56
CA PRO A 18 -11.06 4.73 10.09
C PRO A 18 -11.03 4.58 8.58
N SER A 19 -11.64 3.51 8.08
CA SER A 19 -11.62 3.18 6.64
C SER A 19 -12.13 4.32 5.76
N ASN A 20 -13.15 5.04 6.21
CA ASN A 20 -13.66 6.20 5.46
C ASN A 20 -12.61 7.30 5.33
N GLY A 21 -11.86 7.57 6.40
CA GLY A 21 -10.78 8.54 6.38
C GLY A 21 -9.64 8.11 5.47
N GLN A 22 -9.29 6.82 5.51
CA GLN A 22 -8.28 6.26 4.62
C GLN A 22 -8.68 6.43 3.15
N ASN A 23 -9.94 6.12 2.83
CA ASN A 23 -10.46 6.27 1.47
C ASN A 23 -10.41 7.72 1.00
N MET A 24 -10.76 8.68 1.86
CA MET A 24 -10.66 10.10 1.52
C MET A 24 -9.23 10.51 1.21
N ILE A 25 -8.29 10.11 2.04
CA ILE A 25 -6.87 10.43 1.85
C ILE A 25 -6.36 9.88 0.52
N MET A 26 -6.66 8.62 0.24
CA MET A 26 -6.19 7.95 -0.97
C MET A 26 -6.88 8.49 -2.22
N ASN A 27 -8.18 8.77 -2.15
CA ASN A 27 -8.92 9.34 -3.28
C ASN A 27 -8.45 10.76 -3.61
N ASN A 28 -8.19 11.58 -2.60
CA ASN A 28 -7.63 12.91 -2.81
C ASN A 28 -6.24 12.84 -3.45
N TYR A 29 -5.42 11.91 -3.01
CA TYR A 29 -4.11 11.67 -3.61
C TYR A 29 -4.23 11.26 -5.07
N ALA A 30 -5.12 10.32 -5.37
CA ALA A 30 -5.33 9.83 -6.72
C ALA A 30 -5.83 10.97 -7.64
N GLU A 31 -6.75 11.78 -7.18
CA GLU A 31 -7.28 12.91 -7.94
C GLU A 31 -6.18 13.92 -8.26
N ARG A 32 -5.36 14.27 -7.27
CA ARG A 32 -4.26 15.23 -7.47
C ARG A 32 -3.18 14.72 -8.42
N ASN A 33 -3.03 13.41 -8.53
CA ASN A 33 -2.01 12.78 -9.37
C ASN A 33 -2.59 12.18 -10.66
N ASN A 34 -3.85 12.48 -10.97
CA ASN A 34 -4.53 12.00 -12.19
C ASN A 34 -4.56 10.48 -12.31
N LEU A 35 -4.78 9.79 -11.19
CA LEU A 35 -4.89 8.33 -11.15
C LEU A 35 -6.35 7.94 -11.10
N LEU A 36 -6.74 7.00 -11.96
CA LEU A 36 -8.09 6.43 -11.96
C LEU A 36 -8.09 5.16 -11.14
N VAL A 37 -8.84 5.18 -10.02
CA VAL A 37 -8.94 4.02 -9.14
C VAL A 37 -10.11 3.17 -9.60
N ASP A 38 -9.85 1.91 -9.91
CA ASP A 38 -10.86 0.96 -10.36
C ASP A 38 -11.01 -0.27 -9.46
N VAL A 39 -10.18 -0.40 -8.44
CA VAL A 39 -10.25 -1.50 -7.48
C VAL A 39 -10.09 -0.95 -6.07
N VAL A 40 -10.92 -1.41 -5.14
CA VAL A 40 -10.80 -1.07 -3.71
C VAL A 40 -10.58 -2.37 -2.94
N ILE A 41 -9.49 -2.44 -2.19
CA ILE A 41 -9.09 -3.65 -1.47
C ILE A 41 -9.06 -3.36 0.04
N PRO A 42 -9.99 -3.93 0.82
CA PRO A 42 -9.88 -3.89 2.27
C PRO A 42 -8.98 -5.03 2.75
N GLU A 43 -7.91 -4.71 3.47
CA GLU A 43 -7.05 -5.71 4.10
C GLU A 43 -7.54 -5.96 5.52
N PRO A 44 -7.83 -7.21 5.89
CA PRO A 44 -8.29 -7.51 7.23
C PRO A 44 -7.20 -7.33 8.29
N MET A 45 -7.62 -7.15 9.53
CA MET A 45 -6.70 -6.90 10.65
C MET A 45 -5.63 -7.99 10.82
N MET A 46 -5.95 -9.22 10.46
CA MET A 46 -5.03 -10.36 10.61
C MET A 46 -3.96 -10.41 9.51
N SER A 47 -4.06 -9.58 8.49
CA SER A 47 -3.16 -9.63 7.34
C SER A 47 -2.21 -8.44 7.33
N ASN A 48 -1.05 -8.60 7.95
CA ASN A 48 -0.02 -7.57 7.94
C ASN A 48 0.97 -7.71 6.77
N GLU A 49 0.70 -8.61 5.84
CA GLU A 49 1.55 -8.88 4.69
C GLU A 49 0.89 -8.51 3.36
N LEU A 50 -0.23 -7.78 3.40
CA LEU A 50 -1.00 -7.41 2.21
C LEU A 50 -1.43 -8.64 1.39
N ALA A 51 -1.83 -9.70 2.09
CA ALA A 51 -2.17 -10.98 1.45
C ALA A 51 -3.33 -10.86 0.49
N THR A 52 -4.39 -10.12 0.86
CA THR A 52 -5.53 -9.90 -0.02
C THR A 52 -5.12 -9.13 -1.27
N THR A 53 -4.26 -8.13 -1.12
CA THR A 53 -3.74 -7.35 -2.23
C THR A 53 -2.94 -8.23 -3.19
N GLN A 54 -2.08 -9.11 -2.67
CA GLN A 54 -1.33 -10.04 -3.50
C GLN A 54 -2.24 -10.99 -4.27
N TRP A 55 -3.29 -11.47 -3.59
CA TRP A 55 -4.27 -12.36 -4.22
C TRP A 55 -5.02 -11.65 -5.35
N VAL A 56 -5.47 -10.42 -5.12
CA VAL A 56 -6.14 -9.62 -6.15
C VAL A 56 -5.21 -9.33 -7.32
N HIS A 57 -3.93 -9.06 -7.04
CA HIS A 57 -2.95 -8.83 -8.10
C HIS A 57 -2.76 -10.06 -8.99
N SER A 58 -2.76 -11.25 -8.40
CA SER A 58 -2.63 -12.48 -9.20
C SER A 58 -3.78 -12.67 -10.18
N ASP A 59 -4.95 -12.15 -9.83
CA ASP A 59 -6.16 -12.26 -10.67
C ASP A 59 -6.29 -11.09 -11.66
N LYS A 60 -6.15 -9.85 -11.18
CA LYS A 60 -6.48 -8.65 -11.96
C LYS A 60 -5.28 -7.90 -12.53
N LYS A 61 -4.06 -8.28 -12.21
CA LYS A 61 -2.85 -7.62 -12.70
C LYS A 61 -2.82 -6.14 -12.39
N LEU A 62 -2.61 -5.79 -11.12
CA LEU A 62 -2.51 -4.40 -10.70
C LEU A 62 -1.25 -3.76 -11.30
N THR A 63 -1.37 -2.53 -11.77
CA THR A 63 -0.23 -1.72 -12.20
C THR A 63 0.20 -0.73 -11.14
N LYS A 64 -0.75 -0.25 -10.34
CA LYS A 64 -0.50 0.72 -9.28
C LYS A 64 -1.28 0.33 -8.03
N ALA A 65 -0.66 0.52 -6.87
CA ALA A 65 -1.29 0.28 -5.58
C ALA A 65 -1.12 1.52 -4.71
N ILE A 66 -2.23 2.07 -4.24
CA ILE A 66 -2.23 3.27 -3.41
C ILE A 66 -2.53 2.85 -1.97
N LEU A 67 -1.59 3.11 -1.07
CA LEU A 67 -1.75 2.90 0.36
C LEU A 67 -1.83 4.26 1.05
N CYS A 68 -2.51 4.29 2.19
CA CYS A 68 -2.60 5.51 2.97
C CYS A 68 -1.23 5.94 3.51
N SER A 69 -0.42 4.99 3.96
CA SER A 69 0.88 5.27 4.58
C SER A 69 1.85 4.10 4.42
N ILE A 70 3.15 4.42 4.47
CA ILE A 70 4.22 3.41 4.54
C ILE A 70 4.07 2.48 5.75
N HIS A 71 3.35 2.91 6.77
CA HIS A 71 3.11 2.10 7.98
C HIS A 71 2.24 0.86 7.71
N GLN A 72 1.61 0.77 6.54
CA GLN A 72 0.86 -0.42 6.13
C GLN A 72 1.74 -1.52 5.56
N LEU A 73 3.01 -1.25 5.29
CA LEU A 73 3.95 -2.24 4.77
C LEU A 73 4.32 -3.27 5.81
N PRO A 74 4.62 -4.52 5.39
CA PRO A 74 5.14 -5.53 6.32
C PRO A 74 6.46 -5.06 6.95
N THR A 75 6.72 -5.53 8.16
CA THR A 75 7.94 -5.18 8.89
C THR A 75 8.97 -6.31 8.87
N LYS A 76 8.52 -7.55 8.70
CA LYS A 76 9.39 -8.72 8.68
C LYS A 76 9.97 -8.93 7.30
N LYS A 77 11.25 -9.29 7.23
CA LYS A 77 11.95 -9.50 5.97
C LYS A 77 11.23 -10.54 5.08
N ALA A 78 10.76 -11.63 5.67
CA ALA A 78 10.05 -12.66 4.92
C ALA A 78 8.79 -12.12 4.23
N GLY A 79 8.02 -11.28 4.94
CA GLY A 79 6.83 -10.65 4.38
C GLY A 79 7.17 -9.64 3.28
N ILE A 80 8.23 -8.87 3.47
CA ILE A 80 8.69 -7.90 2.47
C ILE A 80 9.15 -8.63 1.20
N ASP A 81 9.96 -9.67 1.34
CA ASP A 81 10.46 -10.44 0.20
C ASP A 81 9.34 -11.11 -0.58
N LYS A 82 8.36 -11.68 0.14
CA LYS A 82 7.19 -12.29 -0.48
C LYS A 82 6.38 -11.27 -1.26
N LEU A 83 6.15 -10.09 -0.68
CA LEU A 83 5.41 -9.02 -1.32
C LEU A 83 6.12 -8.55 -2.59
N LEU A 84 7.45 -8.36 -2.52
CA LEU A 84 8.25 -7.94 -3.67
C LEU A 84 8.21 -8.97 -4.80
N ASN A 85 8.29 -10.26 -4.46
CA ASN A 85 8.25 -11.31 -5.46
C ASN A 85 6.89 -11.42 -6.13
N ASN A 86 5.81 -11.30 -5.35
CA ASN A 86 4.46 -11.49 -5.86
C ASN A 86 3.90 -10.25 -6.55
N MET A 87 4.44 -9.07 -6.26
CA MET A 87 3.97 -7.82 -6.83
C MET A 87 5.06 -7.08 -7.59
N GLU A 88 5.90 -7.83 -8.29
CA GLU A 88 6.95 -7.26 -9.11
C GLU A 88 6.34 -6.38 -10.21
N GLY A 89 6.92 -5.20 -10.40
CA GLY A 89 6.46 -4.25 -11.41
C GLY A 89 5.29 -3.38 -11.01
N VAL A 90 4.69 -3.60 -9.85
CA VAL A 90 3.62 -2.74 -9.34
C VAL A 90 4.23 -1.46 -8.76
N GLU A 91 3.68 -0.31 -9.17
CA GLU A 91 4.07 0.99 -8.60
C GLU A 91 3.28 1.24 -7.33
N PHE A 92 3.98 1.51 -6.23
CA PHE A 92 3.37 1.78 -4.94
C PHE A 92 3.34 3.28 -4.67
N HIS A 93 2.19 3.76 -4.20
CA HIS A 93 1.98 5.15 -3.81
C HIS A 93 1.57 5.20 -2.34
N PHE A 94 2.22 6.09 -1.59
CA PHE A 94 1.90 6.30 -0.18
C PHE A 94 1.35 7.72 -0.01
N ALA A 95 0.04 7.82 0.19
CA ALA A 95 -0.67 9.09 0.12
C ALA A 95 -0.22 10.10 1.18
N LEU A 96 -0.07 9.65 2.43
CA LEU A 96 0.31 10.55 3.53
C LEU A 96 1.75 11.08 3.38
N GLU A 97 2.67 10.23 2.93
CA GLU A 97 4.05 10.64 2.73
C GLU A 97 4.29 11.33 1.39
N GLY A 98 3.36 11.16 0.47
CA GLY A 98 3.47 11.79 -0.85
C GLY A 98 4.59 11.22 -1.70
N ILE A 99 4.93 9.95 -1.53
CA ILE A 99 5.99 9.28 -2.28
C ILE A 99 5.45 8.16 -3.12
N CYS A 100 6.12 7.87 -4.23
CA CYS A 100 5.76 6.75 -5.09
C CYS A 100 7.00 6.16 -5.75
N GLY A 101 6.90 4.90 -6.15
CA GLY A 101 7.97 4.21 -6.83
C GLY A 101 7.69 2.73 -6.93
N LYS A 102 8.62 2.00 -7.55
CA LYS A 102 8.54 0.56 -7.68
C LYS A 102 9.93 -0.07 -7.58
N GLY A 103 9.95 -1.37 -7.31
CA GLY A 103 11.18 -2.13 -7.24
C GLY A 103 11.72 -2.24 -5.82
N LYS A 104 12.76 -3.05 -5.70
CA LYS A 104 13.32 -3.50 -4.45
C LYS A 104 13.92 -2.34 -3.63
N ASN A 105 14.68 -1.49 -4.28
CA ASN A 105 15.34 -0.37 -3.60
C ASN A 105 14.34 0.62 -3.02
N PHE A 106 13.30 0.95 -3.77
CA PHE A 106 12.24 1.82 -3.29
C PHE A 106 11.57 1.24 -2.04
N PHE A 107 11.27 -0.06 -2.07
CA PHE A 107 10.62 -0.75 -0.96
C PHE A 107 11.45 -0.73 0.31
N TYR A 108 12.74 -1.03 0.21
CA TYR A 108 13.63 -1.02 1.38
C TYR A 108 13.80 0.40 1.95
N LEU A 109 13.89 1.41 1.10
CA LEU A 109 13.93 2.79 1.56
C LEU A 109 12.65 3.18 2.29
N SER A 110 11.49 2.74 1.80
CA SER A 110 10.20 3.00 2.44
C SER A 110 10.10 2.34 3.81
N VAL A 111 10.58 1.11 3.94
CA VAL A 111 10.61 0.39 5.21
C VAL A 111 11.53 1.08 6.21
N LEU A 112 12.71 1.54 5.78
CA LEU A 112 13.62 2.31 6.63
C LEU A 112 12.98 3.60 7.11
N LYS A 113 12.29 4.30 6.22
CA LYS A 113 11.57 5.52 6.57
C LYS A 113 10.48 5.27 7.60
N LYS A 114 9.74 4.17 7.47
CA LYS A 114 8.75 3.74 8.43
C LYS A 114 9.38 3.53 9.82
N GLN A 115 10.52 2.86 9.88
CA GLN A 115 11.22 2.59 11.14
C GLN A 115 11.67 3.89 11.82
N ARG A 116 12.11 4.88 11.04
CA ARG A 116 12.54 6.17 11.58
C ARG A 116 11.39 7.02 12.12
N CYS A 117 10.18 6.82 11.60
CA CYS A 117 9.01 7.57 12.03
C CYS A 117 8.36 6.98 13.29
N LEU A 118 8.83 5.86 13.75
CA LEU A 118 8.37 5.23 14.98
C LEU A 118 9.24 5.68 16.13
#